data_642d0415277f15f247db86f2904ca838
#
_entry.id   642d0415277f15f247db86f2904ca838
#
_cell.length_a   1.000
_cell.length_b   1.000
_cell.length_c   1.000
_cell.angle_alpha   90.00
_cell.angle_beta   90.00
_cell.angle_gamma   90.00
#
_symmetry.space_group_name_H-M   'P 1'
#
loop_
_entity.id
_entity.type
_entity.pdbx_description
1 polymer ?
#
loop_
_entity_poly.entity_id
_entity_poly.type
_entity_poly.pdbx_seq_one_letter_code
_entity_poly.pdbx_strand_id
1 'polypeptide(L)'
;MTPELSVRQAVAGDVERLAEVHLRCWQETYRGMLSDAHLAAADPADRAAMWRALLDRPEPAEAWVACDGGTIVGFSGVRHVPADDPWHESPPPSSGDLELWGLYLLASHQGLGLGRRLLEAALGTAAASLWVAADNGNAIAFYRRFGFAPDGAEDVIPSWENLREIRMVRPVQPAS
;
A
#
# COMPACT_ATOMS: atom_id res chain seq x y z
N MET A 1 12.21 -11.78 -24.87
CA MET A 1 11.26 -12.46 -23.94
C MET A 1 10.40 -11.38 -23.31
N THR A 2 9.09 -11.49 -23.46
CA THR A 2 8.16 -10.59 -22.79
C THR A 2 8.20 -10.91 -21.29
N PRO A 3 8.33 -9.91 -20.40
CA PRO A 3 8.31 -10.16 -18.97
C PRO A 3 7.00 -10.85 -18.56
N GLU A 4 7.10 -11.92 -17.78
CA GLU A 4 5.93 -12.66 -17.29
C GLU A 4 5.38 -11.95 -16.02
N LEU A 5 4.63 -10.88 -16.26
CA LEU A 5 4.03 -10.10 -15.18
C LEU A 5 2.81 -10.82 -14.61
N SER A 6 2.81 -11.05 -13.32
CA SER A 6 1.72 -11.71 -12.60
C SER A 6 1.38 -11.02 -11.27
N VAL A 7 0.18 -11.30 -10.75
CA VAL A 7 -0.24 -10.91 -9.40
C VAL A 7 -0.83 -12.14 -8.73
N ARG A 8 -0.42 -12.42 -7.50
CA ARG A 8 -0.91 -13.53 -6.68
C ARG A 8 -1.00 -13.13 -5.22
N GLN A 9 -1.71 -13.92 -4.42
CA GLN A 9 -1.74 -13.74 -2.97
C GLN A 9 -0.34 -13.97 -2.38
N ALA A 10 0.01 -13.19 -1.35
CA ALA A 10 1.25 -13.34 -0.61
C ALA A 10 1.19 -14.59 0.29
N VAL A 11 2.32 -15.25 0.46
CA VAL A 11 2.47 -16.44 1.31
C VAL A 11 3.66 -16.29 2.25
N ALA A 12 3.71 -17.10 3.31
CA ALA A 12 4.78 -17.04 4.33
C ALA A 12 6.21 -17.09 3.75
N GLY A 13 6.41 -17.83 2.65
CA GLY A 13 7.69 -17.89 1.96
C GLY A 13 8.16 -16.59 1.28
N ASP A 14 7.28 -15.57 1.19
CA ASP A 14 7.59 -14.30 0.54
C ASP A 14 8.20 -13.26 1.50
N VAL A 15 8.20 -13.52 2.82
CA VAL A 15 8.55 -12.54 3.87
C VAL A 15 9.83 -11.78 3.57
N GLU A 16 10.93 -12.48 3.33
CA GLU A 16 12.25 -11.85 3.18
C GLU A 16 12.29 -10.95 1.93
N ARG A 17 11.74 -11.45 0.82
CA ARG A 17 11.68 -10.67 -0.41
C ARG A 17 10.70 -9.49 -0.31
N LEU A 18 9.58 -9.68 0.36
CA LEU A 18 8.62 -8.59 0.63
C LEU A 18 9.24 -7.49 1.50
N ALA A 19 10.01 -7.86 2.52
CA ALA A 19 10.71 -6.88 3.36
C ALA A 19 11.67 -6.01 2.56
N GLU A 20 12.49 -6.61 1.69
CA GLU A 20 13.40 -5.89 0.80
C GLU A 20 12.66 -4.96 -0.16
N VAL A 21 11.65 -5.48 -0.85
CA VAL A 21 10.86 -4.72 -1.84
C VAL A 21 10.09 -3.59 -1.16
N HIS A 22 9.50 -3.86 0.01
CA HIS A 22 8.77 -2.84 0.78
C HIS A 22 9.70 -1.70 1.17
N LEU A 23 10.86 -2.00 1.76
CA LEU A 23 11.82 -0.98 2.15
C LEU A 23 12.25 -0.14 0.95
N ARG A 24 12.61 -0.79 -0.15
CA ARG A 24 13.06 -0.10 -1.36
C ARG A 24 11.97 0.76 -1.97
N CYS A 25 10.76 0.24 -2.13
CA CYS A 25 9.62 1.01 -2.65
C CYS A 25 9.30 2.21 -1.76
N TRP A 26 9.37 2.04 -0.43
CA TRP A 26 9.16 3.11 0.53
C TRP A 26 10.22 4.22 0.37
N GLN A 27 11.51 3.84 0.30
CA GLN A 27 12.59 4.80 0.06
C GLN A 27 12.47 5.53 -1.29
N GLU A 28 12.08 4.82 -2.35
CA GLU A 28 11.84 5.41 -3.68
C GLU A 28 10.66 6.39 -3.66
N THR A 29 9.58 6.03 -2.97
CA THR A 29 8.34 6.83 -2.89
C THR A 29 8.54 8.14 -2.12
N TYR A 30 9.22 8.07 -0.97
CA TYR A 30 9.32 9.22 -0.06
C TYR A 30 10.60 10.04 -0.24
N ARG A 31 11.40 9.73 -1.26
CA ARG A 31 12.56 10.56 -1.62
C ARG A 31 12.11 11.98 -1.99
N GLY A 32 12.69 12.97 -1.30
CA GLY A 32 12.33 14.37 -1.43
C GLY A 32 11.13 14.81 -0.58
N MET A 33 10.40 13.88 0.06
CA MET A 33 9.38 14.16 1.08
C MET A 33 9.93 13.98 2.49
N LEU A 34 10.81 13.01 2.70
CA LEU A 34 11.54 12.75 3.94
C LEU A 34 13.03 13.00 3.72
N SER A 35 13.76 13.29 4.80
CA SER A 35 15.21 13.48 4.73
C SER A 35 15.93 12.17 4.33
N ASP A 36 17.07 12.30 3.66
CA ASP A 36 17.90 11.14 3.30
C ASP A 36 18.36 10.37 4.57
N ALA A 37 18.59 11.06 5.66
CA ALA A 37 18.95 10.45 6.94
C ALA A 37 17.79 9.59 7.49
N HIS A 38 16.56 10.07 7.41
CA HIS A 38 15.39 9.32 7.84
C HIS A 38 15.19 8.07 6.97
N LEU A 39 15.28 8.22 5.64
CA LEU A 39 15.15 7.10 4.71
C LEU A 39 16.23 6.04 4.91
N ALA A 40 17.47 6.44 5.22
CA ALA A 40 18.59 5.54 5.46
C ALA A 40 18.52 4.83 6.81
N ALA A 41 17.82 5.40 7.80
CA ALA A 41 17.69 4.83 9.14
C ALA A 41 16.66 3.69 9.22
N ALA A 42 15.86 3.47 8.17
CA ALA A 42 14.83 2.42 8.15
C ALA A 42 15.48 1.02 8.15
N ASP A 43 15.10 0.19 9.14
CA ASP A 43 15.65 -1.16 9.31
C ASP A 43 14.85 -2.19 8.49
N PRO A 44 15.51 -2.96 7.60
CA PRO A 44 14.85 -4.07 6.92
C PRO A 44 14.27 -5.12 7.88
N ALA A 45 14.87 -5.29 9.07
CA ALA A 45 14.38 -6.25 10.06
C ALA A 45 12.97 -5.90 10.57
N ASP A 46 12.63 -4.62 10.72
CA ASP A 46 11.28 -4.17 11.11
C ASP A 46 10.25 -4.54 10.05
N ARG A 47 10.61 -4.41 8.77
CA ARG A 47 9.74 -4.83 7.65
C ARG A 47 9.55 -6.34 7.63
N ALA A 48 10.61 -7.12 7.83
CA ALA A 48 10.52 -8.57 7.91
C ALA A 48 9.64 -9.03 9.08
N ALA A 49 9.79 -8.41 10.26
CA ALA A 49 8.96 -8.70 11.43
C ALA A 49 7.48 -8.40 11.16
N MET A 50 7.17 -7.26 10.56
CA MET A 50 5.79 -6.88 10.16
C MET A 50 5.19 -7.90 9.18
N TRP A 51 5.91 -8.25 8.11
CA TRP A 51 5.42 -9.20 7.11
C TRP A 51 5.25 -10.61 7.71
N ARG A 52 6.16 -11.04 8.58
CA ARG A 52 6.05 -12.32 9.28
C ARG A 52 4.81 -12.36 10.15
N ALA A 53 4.56 -11.31 10.93
CA ALA A 53 3.36 -11.21 11.75
C ALA A 53 2.06 -11.21 10.93
N LEU A 54 2.08 -10.67 9.70
CA LEU A 54 0.94 -10.65 8.80
C LEU A 54 0.70 -12.02 8.13
N LEU A 55 1.77 -12.69 7.69
CA LEU A 55 1.69 -13.89 6.85
C LEU A 55 1.67 -15.22 7.65
N ASP A 56 2.07 -15.21 8.92
CA ASP A 56 2.03 -16.39 9.80
C ASP A 56 0.65 -16.61 10.47
N ARG A 57 -0.38 -15.89 10.04
CA ARG A 57 -1.75 -16.08 10.55
C ARG A 57 -2.40 -17.32 9.94
N PRO A 58 -3.35 -17.95 10.68
CA PRO A 58 -4.06 -19.14 10.18
C PRO A 58 -4.99 -18.82 9.00
N GLU A 59 -5.56 -17.61 8.93
CA GLU A 59 -6.32 -17.14 7.77
C GLU A 59 -5.37 -16.62 6.68
N PRO A 60 -5.76 -16.77 5.39
CA PRO A 60 -5.01 -16.19 4.28
C PRO A 60 -4.82 -14.68 4.50
N ALA A 61 -3.59 -14.21 4.35
CA ALA A 61 -3.31 -12.79 4.46
C ALA A 61 -4.01 -12.00 3.35
N GLU A 62 -4.62 -10.90 3.71
CA GLU A 62 -5.23 -9.96 2.76
C GLU A 62 -4.13 -9.08 2.12
N ALA A 63 -3.17 -9.73 1.51
CA ALA A 63 -2.03 -9.13 0.83
C ALA A 63 -1.71 -9.86 -0.48
N TRP A 64 -1.27 -9.10 -1.48
CA TRP A 64 -0.94 -9.60 -2.82
C TRP A 64 0.43 -9.11 -3.24
N VAL A 65 1.09 -9.90 -4.06
CA VAL A 65 2.40 -9.57 -4.64
C VAL A 65 2.30 -9.45 -6.15
N ALA A 66 3.00 -8.47 -6.71
CA ALA A 66 3.27 -8.37 -8.13
C ALA A 66 4.63 -9.00 -8.42
N CYS A 67 4.70 -9.81 -9.46
CA CYS A 67 5.90 -10.53 -9.85
C CYS A 67 6.28 -10.26 -11.31
N ASP A 68 7.58 -10.26 -11.59
CA ASP A 68 8.17 -10.35 -12.92
C ASP A 68 9.06 -11.56 -12.97
N GLY A 69 8.72 -12.55 -13.82
CA GLY A 69 9.43 -13.83 -13.93
C GLY A 69 9.56 -14.56 -12.59
N GLY A 70 8.54 -14.48 -11.72
CA GLY A 70 8.57 -15.06 -10.37
C GLY A 70 9.24 -14.22 -9.29
N THR A 71 9.93 -13.12 -9.64
CA THR A 71 10.54 -12.19 -8.68
C THR A 71 9.53 -11.16 -8.22
N ILE A 72 9.34 -10.99 -6.91
CA ILE A 72 8.45 -9.96 -6.35
C ILE A 72 9.03 -8.57 -6.63
N VAL A 73 8.20 -7.69 -7.20
CA VAL A 73 8.54 -6.32 -7.59
C VAL A 73 7.58 -5.27 -7.01
N GLY A 74 6.58 -5.71 -6.25
CA GLY A 74 5.63 -4.84 -5.59
C GLY A 74 4.61 -5.64 -4.81
N PHE A 75 3.74 -4.93 -4.08
CA PHE A 75 2.70 -5.55 -3.27
C PHE A 75 1.52 -4.60 -3.04
N SER A 76 0.41 -5.15 -2.59
CA SER A 76 -0.70 -4.43 -1.97
C SER A 76 -1.21 -5.18 -0.75
N GLY A 77 -1.81 -4.46 0.19
CA GLY A 77 -2.43 -5.07 1.36
C GLY A 77 -3.62 -4.26 1.86
N VAL A 78 -4.61 -4.96 2.40
CA VAL A 78 -5.80 -4.36 3.00
C VAL A 78 -5.94 -4.77 4.46
N ARG A 79 -6.69 -3.99 5.21
CA ARG A 79 -7.10 -4.27 6.60
C ARG A 79 -8.50 -3.76 6.84
N HIS A 80 -9.15 -4.28 7.87
CA HIS A 80 -10.36 -3.69 8.43
C HIS A 80 -9.98 -2.72 9.54
N VAL A 81 -10.39 -1.45 9.38
CA VAL A 81 -10.09 -0.37 10.32
C VAL A 81 -10.96 -0.52 11.57
N PRO A 82 -10.39 -0.73 12.77
CA PRO A 82 -11.17 -0.77 13.99
C PRO A 82 -11.68 0.63 14.37
N ALA A 83 -12.71 0.69 15.23
CA ALA A 83 -13.29 1.95 15.68
C ALA A 83 -12.29 2.82 16.46
N ASP A 84 -11.31 2.19 17.11
CA ASP A 84 -10.20 2.78 17.85
C ASP A 84 -8.88 2.57 17.10
N ASP A 85 -8.82 3.01 15.85
CA ASP A 85 -7.65 2.81 14.99
C ASP A 85 -6.36 3.38 15.63
N PRO A 86 -5.34 2.53 15.91
CA PRO A 86 -4.10 3.00 16.52
C PRO A 86 -3.20 3.77 15.54
N TRP A 87 -3.50 3.77 14.25
CA TRP A 87 -2.66 4.38 13.23
C TRP A 87 -3.08 5.79 12.87
N HIS A 88 -4.36 6.12 13.01
CA HIS A 88 -4.92 7.42 12.63
C HIS A 88 -5.91 7.94 13.67
N GLU A 89 -5.86 9.24 13.95
CA GLU A 89 -6.79 9.91 14.87
C GLU A 89 -8.17 10.18 14.22
N SER A 90 -8.23 10.22 12.90
CA SER A 90 -9.47 10.43 12.17
C SER A 90 -10.41 9.23 12.31
N PRO A 91 -11.71 9.43 12.54
CA PRO A 91 -12.67 8.33 12.62
C PRO A 91 -12.73 7.56 11.30
N PRO A 92 -13.10 6.26 11.32
CA PRO A 92 -13.29 5.47 10.09
C PRO A 92 -14.23 6.18 9.12
N PRO A 93 -14.00 6.03 7.79
CA PRO A 93 -14.86 6.68 6.80
C PRO A 93 -16.26 6.05 6.78
N SER A 94 -17.28 6.84 6.46
CA SER A 94 -18.67 6.38 6.34
C SER A 94 -18.89 5.35 5.22
N SER A 95 -17.93 5.24 4.28
CA SER A 95 -17.97 4.28 3.16
C SER A 95 -17.69 2.83 3.55
N GLY A 96 -17.28 2.58 4.80
CA GLY A 96 -16.92 1.24 5.30
C GLY A 96 -15.56 1.22 5.98
N ASP A 97 -15.20 0.08 6.53
CA ASP A 97 -14.00 -0.12 7.33
C ASP A 97 -12.81 -0.74 6.56
N LEU A 98 -12.99 -1.08 5.28
CA LEU A 98 -11.90 -1.63 4.46
C LEU A 98 -10.91 -0.54 4.05
N GLU A 99 -9.65 -0.74 4.37
CA GLU A 99 -8.56 0.17 4.04
C GLU A 99 -7.47 -0.52 3.23
N LEU A 100 -7.07 0.10 2.12
CA LEU A 100 -5.83 -0.24 1.42
C LEU A 100 -4.67 0.42 2.17
N TRP A 101 -4.01 -0.32 3.08
CA TRP A 101 -2.92 0.23 3.89
C TRP A 101 -1.61 0.37 3.12
N GLY A 102 -1.47 -0.29 1.98
CA GLY A 102 -0.28 -0.18 1.14
C GLY A 102 -0.50 -0.68 -0.28
N LEU A 103 0.06 0.04 -1.24
CA LEU A 103 0.24 -0.39 -2.62
C LEU A 103 1.55 0.21 -3.11
N TYR A 104 2.54 -0.64 -3.33
CA TYR A 104 3.87 -0.23 -3.73
C TYR A 104 4.38 -1.05 -4.90
N LEU A 105 5.07 -0.39 -5.80
CA LEU A 105 5.80 -1.00 -6.92
C LEU A 105 7.18 -0.34 -7.04
N LEU A 106 8.20 -1.15 -7.29
CA LEU A 106 9.51 -0.64 -7.68
C LEU A 106 9.36 0.32 -8.87
N ALA A 107 10.08 1.42 -8.84
CA ALA A 107 10.01 2.47 -9.88
C ALA A 107 10.22 1.89 -11.30
N SER A 108 11.11 0.89 -11.43
CA SER A 108 11.38 0.17 -12.68
C SER A 108 10.21 -0.63 -13.24
N HIS A 109 9.17 -0.90 -12.44
CA HIS A 109 8.00 -1.71 -12.81
C HIS A 109 6.69 -0.90 -12.80
N GLN A 110 6.78 0.40 -12.60
CA GLN A 110 5.64 1.30 -12.74
C GLN A 110 5.28 1.50 -14.22
N GLY A 111 4.02 1.87 -14.50
CA GLY A 111 3.56 2.07 -15.88
C GLY A 111 3.27 0.80 -16.68
N LEU A 112 3.51 -0.39 -16.11
CA LEU A 112 3.30 -1.70 -16.76
C LEU A 112 1.94 -2.34 -16.42
N GLY A 113 1.02 -1.60 -15.80
CA GLY A 113 -0.31 -2.09 -15.43
C GLY A 113 -0.38 -2.90 -14.12
N LEU A 114 0.76 -3.20 -13.48
CA LEU A 114 0.80 -3.98 -12.24
C LEU A 114 0.08 -3.29 -11.07
N GLY A 115 0.17 -1.96 -10.94
CA GLY A 115 -0.54 -1.22 -9.90
C GLY A 115 -2.06 -1.39 -9.98
N ARG A 116 -2.63 -1.35 -11.19
CA ARG A 116 -4.04 -1.65 -11.44
C ARG A 116 -4.38 -3.07 -10.99
N ARG A 117 -3.60 -4.06 -11.43
CA ARG A 117 -3.84 -5.47 -11.09
C ARG A 117 -3.75 -5.75 -9.58
N LEU A 118 -2.80 -5.12 -8.88
CA LEU A 118 -2.69 -5.18 -7.41
C LEU A 118 -3.92 -4.59 -6.73
N LEU A 119 -4.39 -3.42 -7.19
CA LEU A 119 -5.57 -2.76 -6.65
C LEU A 119 -6.84 -3.58 -6.88
N GLU A 120 -7.00 -4.14 -8.08
CA GLU A 120 -8.13 -5.02 -8.44
C GLU A 120 -8.11 -6.31 -7.61
N ALA A 121 -6.94 -6.93 -7.40
CA ALA A 121 -6.80 -8.12 -6.58
C ALA A 121 -7.12 -7.85 -5.10
N ALA A 122 -6.71 -6.69 -4.58
CA ALA A 122 -6.90 -6.33 -3.18
C ALA A 122 -8.34 -5.90 -2.86
N LEU A 123 -8.97 -5.15 -3.74
CA LEU A 123 -10.24 -4.47 -3.44
C LEU A 123 -11.41 -4.89 -4.33
N GLY A 124 -11.15 -5.45 -5.53
CA GLY A 124 -12.21 -5.68 -6.49
C GLY A 124 -13.09 -4.43 -6.66
N THR A 125 -14.39 -4.60 -6.47
CA THR A 125 -15.40 -3.52 -6.52
C THR A 125 -15.76 -2.92 -5.15
N ALA A 126 -15.14 -3.37 -4.06
CA ALA A 126 -15.49 -2.95 -2.72
C ALA A 126 -15.30 -1.45 -2.47
N ALA A 127 -16.15 -0.88 -1.63
CA ALA A 127 -15.88 0.43 -1.02
C ALA A 127 -14.61 0.33 -0.18
N ALA A 128 -13.78 1.37 -0.22
CA ALA A 128 -12.52 1.36 0.53
C ALA A 128 -12.01 2.76 0.80
N SER A 129 -11.10 2.86 1.77
CA SER A 129 -10.30 4.05 2.03
C SER A 129 -8.81 3.77 1.88
N LEU A 130 -8.02 4.82 1.82
CA LEU A 130 -6.57 4.78 1.89
C LEU A 130 -6.04 6.12 2.43
N TRP A 131 -4.82 6.08 2.95
CA TRP A 131 -4.07 7.29 3.28
C TRP A 131 -2.90 7.46 2.31
N VAL A 132 -2.65 8.68 1.90
CA VAL A 132 -1.59 9.01 0.95
C VAL A 132 -0.92 10.32 1.35
N ALA A 133 0.41 10.39 1.22
CA ALA A 133 1.13 11.64 1.47
C ALA A 133 0.53 12.77 0.61
N ALA A 134 0.22 13.90 1.25
CA ALA A 134 -0.43 15.04 0.60
C ALA A 134 0.35 15.57 -0.61
N ASP A 135 1.68 15.42 -0.58
CA ASP A 135 2.58 15.87 -1.65
C ASP A 135 2.85 14.78 -2.72
N ASN A 136 2.30 13.56 -2.56
CA ASN A 136 2.46 12.49 -3.56
C ASN A 136 1.41 12.60 -4.68
N GLY A 137 1.57 13.62 -5.54
CA GLY A 137 0.65 13.88 -6.65
C GLY A 137 0.49 12.72 -7.63
N ASN A 138 1.53 11.90 -7.83
CA ASN A 138 1.48 10.72 -8.70
C ASN A 138 0.55 9.64 -8.14
N ALA A 139 0.65 9.33 -6.85
CA ALA A 139 -0.22 8.37 -6.20
C ALA A 139 -1.67 8.88 -6.15
N ILE A 140 -1.88 10.15 -5.80
CA ILE A 140 -3.21 10.78 -5.80
C ILE A 140 -3.85 10.69 -7.19
N ALA A 141 -3.11 11.01 -8.25
CA ALA A 141 -3.61 10.92 -9.62
C ALA A 141 -3.90 9.46 -10.03
N PHE A 142 -3.09 8.50 -9.57
CA PHE A 142 -3.35 7.07 -9.77
C PHE A 142 -4.67 6.66 -9.11
N TYR A 143 -4.86 6.93 -7.83
CA TYR A 143 -6.07 6.52 -7.10
C TYR A 143 -7.34 7.19 -7.62
N ARG A 144 -7.28 8.44 -8.07
CA ARG A 144 -8.42 9.12 -8.71
C ARG A 144 -8.94 8.38 -9.93
N ARG A 145 -8.08 7.74 -10.72
CA ARG A 145 -8.49 6.92 -11.89
C ARG A 145 -9.30 5.68 -11.50
N PHE A 146 -9.20 5.26 -10.23
CA PHE A 146 -9.93 4.11 -9.69
C PHE A 146 -11.07 4.50 -8.75
N GLY A 147 -11.58 5.73 -8.88
CA GLY A 147 -12.76 6.21 -8.18
C GLY A 147 -12.52 6.73 -6.77
N PHE A 148 -11.26 6.88 -6.33
CA PHE A 148 -10.96 7.50 -5.05
C PHE A 148 -11.00 9.02 -5.15
N ALA A 149 -11.52 9.66 -4.09
CA ALA A 149 -11.52 11.11 -3.91
C ALA A 149 -11.21 11.45 -2.44
N PRO A 150 -10.52 12.58 -2.19
CA PRO A 150 -10.33 13.06 -0.81
C PRO A 150 -11.68 13.27 -0.12
N ASP A 151 -11.80 12.86 1.14
CA ASP A 151 -13.00 13.06 1.96
C ASP A 151 -12.87 14.21 2.98
N GLY A 152 -11.71 14.88 2.97
CA GLY A 152 -11.38 16.00 3.86
C GLY A 152 -10.65 15.62 5.14
N ALA A 153 -10.49 14.33 5.45
CA ALA A 153 -9.68 13.91 6.57
C ALA A 153 -8.18 14.06 6.25
N GLU A 154 -7.44 14.62 7.20
CA GLU A 154 -6.00 14.79 7.15
C GLU A 154 -5.38 14.25 8.43
N ASP A 155 -4.16 13.77 8.36
CA ASP A 155 -3.38 13.31 9.50
C ASP A 155 -1.90 13.68 9.32
N VAL A 156 -1.14 13.59 10.40
CA VAL A 156 0.30 13.86 10.43
C VAL A 156 0.98 12.68 11.09
N ILE A 157 2.04 12.17 10.48
CA ILE A 157 2.86 11.10 11.04
C ILE A 157 4.07 11.71 11.74
N PRO A 158 4.07 11.88 13.08
CA PRO A 158 5.17 12.52 13.78
C PRO A 158 6.50 11.78 13.62
N SER A 159 6.45 10.45 13.61
CA SER A 159 7.64 9.59 13.42
C SER A 159 8.24 9.66 12.01
N TRP A 160 7.52 10.25 11.04
CA TRP A 160 7.98 10.47 9.67
C TRP A 160 8.18 11.97 9.42
N GLU A 161 8.90 12.65 10.32
CA GLU A 161 9.24 14.08 10.21
C GLU A 161 7.99 14.98 10.02
N ASN A 162 6.88 14.59 10.64
CA ASN A 162 5.58 15.23 10.50
C ASN A 162 5.04 15.21 9.05
N LEU A 163 5.27 14.12 8.32
CA LEU A 163 4.67 13.91 7.01
C LEU A 163 3.14 14.05 7.11
N ARG A 164 2.57 14.90 6.25
CA ARG A 164 1.13 15.11 6.17
C ARG A 164 0.52 14.13 5.18
N GLU A 165 -0.56 13.50 5.59
CA GLU A 165 -1.36 12.59 4.75
C GLU A 165 -2.78 13.11 4.59
N ILE A 166 -3.39 12.75 3.48
CA ILE A 166 -4.81 12.93 3.21
C ILE A 166 -5.48 11.57 3.06
N ARG A 167 -6.72 11.45 3.52
CA ARG A 167 -7.52 10.26 3.27
C ARG A 167 -8.25 10.40 1.94
N MET A 168 -8.24 9.32 1.16
CA MET A 168 -9.05 9.18 -0.03
C MET A 168 -10.01 7.99 0.15
N VAL A 169 -11.24 8.14 -0.34
CA VAL A 169 -12.30 7.14 -0.25
C VAL A 169 -12.89 6.86 -1.62
N ARG A 170 -13.35 5.64 -1.84
CA ARG A 170 -14.17 5.29 -2.99
C ARG A 170 -15.42 4.52 -2.54
N PRO A 171 -16.58 4.76 -3.16
CA PRO A 171 -17.77 3.93 -2.95
C PRO A 171 -17.62 2.55 -3.63
N VAL A 172 -18.58 1.66 -3.39
CA VAL A 172 -18.70 0.40 -4.15
C VAL A 172 -18.72 0.72 -5.64
N GLN A 173 -17.90 0.01 -6.41
CA GLN A 173 -17.83 0.16 -7.86
C GLN A 173 -18.82 -0.78 -8.54
N PRO A 174 -19.40 -0.40 -9.70
CA PRO A 174 -20.21 -1.33 -10.47
C PRO A 174 -19.37 -2.52 -10.95
N ALA A 175 -19.97 -3.71 -10.97
CA ALA A 175 -19.34 -4.89 -11.58
C ALA A 175 -19.12 -4.63 -13.08
N SER A 176 -17.94 -4.93 -13.57
CA SER A 176 -17.55 -4.79 -14.99
C SER A 176 -18.10 -5.94 -15.80
#